data_63bb6c903888d7d1cb9501b83846a88f
#
_entry.id   63bb6c903888d7d1cb9501b83846a88f
#
_cell.length_a   1.000
_cell.length_b   1.000
_cell.length_c   1.000
_cell.angle_alpha   90.00
_cell.angle_beta   90.00
_cell.angle_gamma   90.00
#
_symmetry.space_group_name_H-M   'P 1'
#
loop_
_entity.id
_entity.type
_entity.pdbx_description
1 polymer ?
#
loop_
_entity_poly.entity_id
_entity_poly.type
_entity_poly.pdbx_seq_one_letter_code
_entity_poly.pdbx_strand_id
1 'polypeptide(L)'
;MAVFSIALVVGVGFAGSQLVGDLAEIHPTSALPFILLGIALLVALGFEFVNGFHDTANAVATVIYTHSLTPQIAVVWSGIWNFIGVLVSTGTVAFGIISLLPVELILQVGSSAGFAMVFALLTAAIIWNLGTWYFGLPSSSSHTLIGSVIGVGLANQFMKSGSGAATSGVDWHQAANIGKSLLISPLVGFTVASLLLLALRAVVKNRALYEAPVGTAPPPFWIRCLLLLTCTGVSFAHGSNDGQKGMGLIMLILIGTVPTAYALNHAVSARESQDFIAVSTQASATLGHYTSNAAIP
;
A
#
# COMPACT_ATOMS: atom_id res chain seq x y z
N MET A 1 19.47 15.15 8.20
CA MET A 1 18.27 15.21 9.08
C MET A 1 17.43 16.46 8.81
N ALA A 2 17.96 17.70 8.91
CA ALA A 2 17.16 18.92 8.70
C ALA A 2 16.43 18.96 7.34
N VAL A 3 17.12 18.64 6.22
CA VAL A 3 16.52 18.63 4.89
C VAL A 3 15.36 17.62 4.80
N PHE A 4 15.52 16.42 5.37
CA PHE A 4 14.48 15.42 5.43
C PHE A 4 13.27 15.90 6.26
N SER A 5 13.51 16.47 7.43
CA SER A 5 12.43 17.02 8.27
C SER A 5 11.68 18.16 7.57
N ILE A 6 12.39 19.03 6.87
CA ILE A 6 11.77 20.12 6.09
C ILE A 6 10.94 19.53 4.96
N ALA A 7 11.46 18.55 4.19
CA ALA A 7 10.73 17.90 3.10
C ALA A 7 9.45 17.20 3.61
N LEU A 8 9.53 16.54 4.78
CA LEU A 8 8.38 15.91 5.41
C LEU A 8 7.32 16.94 5.82
N VAL A 9 7.72 18.02 6.50
CA VAL A 9 6.79 19.07 6.92
C VAL A 9 6.14 19.75 5.71
N VAL A 10 6.90 20.04 4.65
CA VAL A 10 6.37 20.64 3.42
C VAL A 10 5.41 19.65 2.73
N GLY A 11 5.78 18.38 2.63
CA GLY A 11 4.94 17.35 2.01
C GLY A 11 3.62 17.15 2.77
N VAL A 12 3.67 17.02 4.09
CA VAL A 12 2.47 16.89 4.94
C VAL A 12 1.63 18.17 4.89
N GLY A 13 2.25 19.34 4.92
CA GLY A 13 1.56 20.62 4.80
C GLY A 13 0.86 20.78 3.45
N PHE A 14 1.53 20.41 2.36
CA PHE A 14 0.95 20.41 1.02
C PHE A 14 -0.24 19.45 0.92
N ALA A 15 -0.07 18.17 1.32
CA ALA A 15 -1.14 17.19 1.31
C ALA A 15 -2.33 17.62 2.18
N GLY A 16 -2.06 18.16 3.37
CA GLY A 16 -3.07 18.71 4.26
C GLY A 16 -3.84 19.89 3.65
N SER A 17 -3.16 20.80 2.96
CA SER A 17 -3.79 21.94 2.29
C SER A 17 -4.69 21.51 1.13
N GLN A 18 -4.29 20.50 0.35
CA GLN A 18 -5.11 19.94 -0.71
C GLN A 18 -6.37 19.25 -0.12
N LEU A 19 -6.18 18.41 0.89
CA LEU A 19 -7.29 17.76 1.56
C LEU A 19 -8.31 18.75 2.13
N VAL A 20 -7.84 19.84 2.78
CA VAL A 20 -8.73 20.89 3.30
C VAL A 20 -9.46 21.61 2.16
N GLY A 21 -8.79 21.87 1.04
CA GLY A 21 -9.39 22.45 -0.16
C GLY A 21 -10.51 21.57 -0.71
N ASP A 22 -10.24 20.27 -0.88
CA ASP A 22 -11.20 19.29 -1.40
C ASP A 22 -12.40 19.10 -0.46
N LEU A 23 -12.19 19.25 0.85
CA LEU A 23 -13.26 19.15 1.86
C LEU A 23 -14.06 20.45 2.03
N ALA A 24 -13.56 21.59 1.56
CA ALA A 24 -14.22 22.89 1.75
C ALA A 24 -15.57 23.00 1.01
N GLU A 25 -15.75 22.25 -0.08
CA GLU A 25 -17.01 22.21 -0.84
C GLU A 25 -18.07 21.32 -0.19
N ILE A 26 -17.69 20.57 0.86
CA ILE A 26 -18.60 19.64 1.54
C ILE A 26 -19.16 20.30 2.78
N HIS A 27 -20.48 20.46 2.80
CA HIS A 27 -21.20 21.00 3.97
C HIS A 27 -21.55 19.84 4.93
N PRO A 28 -20.74 19.57 5.96
CA PRO A 28 -20.97 18.44 6.86
C PRO A 28 -22.17 18.69 7.76
N THR A 29 -23.01 17.68 7.90
CA THR A 29 -24.09 17.67 8.90
C THR A 29 -23.56 17.37 10.31
N SER A 30 -22.36 16.80 10.42
CA SER A 30 -21.66 16.53 11.69
C SER A 30 -20.15 16.53 11.52
N ALA A 31 -19.39 16.81 12.59
CA ALA A 31 -17.93 16.79 12.60
C ALA A 31 -17.35 15.37 12.73
N LEU A 32 -18.13 14.41 13.20
CA LEU A 32 -17.63 13.05 13.52
C LEU A 32 -16.98 12.33 12.35
N PRO A 33 -17.55 12.29 11.11
CA PRO A 33 -16.90 11.65 9.97
C PRO A 33 -15.52 12.22 9.65
N PHE A 34 -15.33 13.54 9.79
CA PHE A 34 -14.04 14.20 9.52
C PHE A 34 -13.00 13.91 10.60
N ILE A 35 -13.42 13.78 11.85
CA ILE A 35 -12.54 13.35 12.95
C ILE A 35 -12.08 11.90 12.68
N LEU A 36 -13.03 11.00 12.34
CA LEU A 36 -12.74 9.61 12.03
C LEU A 36 -11.86 9.49 10.78
N LEU A 37 -12.08 10.30 9.74
CA LEU A 37 -11.22 10.41 8.57
C LEU A 37 -9.79 10.79 8.96
N GLY A 38 -9.62 11.84 9.75
CA GLY A 38 -8.30 12.28 10.22
C GLY A 38 -7.57 11.19 11.00
N ILE A 39 -8.27 10.49 11.90
CA ILE A 39 -7.70 9.37 12.66
C ILE A 39 -7.35 8.21 11.72
N ALA A 40 -8.22 7.85 10.77
CA ALA A 40 -7.98 6.77 9.82
C ALA A 40 -6.74 7.05 8.95
N LEU A 41 -6.60 8.28 8.45
CA LEU A 41 -5.41 8.71 7.70
C LEU A 41 -4.15 8.66 8.56
N LEU A 42 -4.23 9.10 9.82
CA LEU A 42 -3.10 9.05 10.75
C LEU A 42 -2.66 7.60 11.02
N VAL A 43 -3.62 6.68 11.20
CA VAL A 43 -3.32 5.25 11.40
C VAL A 43 -2.76 4.62 10.11
N ALA A 44 -3.27 5.00 8.93
CA ALA A 44 -2.72 4.55 7.65
C ALA A 44 -1.28 5.04 7.44
N LEU A 45 -0.97 6.30 7.77
CA LEU A 45 0.40 6.82 7.77
C LEU A 45 1.28 6.10 8.80
N GLY A 46 0.73 5.76 9.98
CA GLY A 46 1.40 4.95 10.99
C GLY A 46 1.73 3.55 10.47
N PHE A 47 0.82 2.91 9.75
CA PHE A 47 1.08 1.63 9.09
C PHE A 47 2.23 1.76 8.07
N GLU A 48 2.22 2.78 7.21
CA GLU A 48 3.28 3.00 6.23
C GLU A 48 4.63 3.32 6.89
N PHE A 49 4.62 4.05 8.00
CA PHE A 49 5.84 4.27 8.78
C PHE A 49 6.43 2.95 9.30
N VAL A 50 5.60 2.06 9.87
CA VAL A 50 6.02 0.74 10.35
C VAL A 50 6.50 -0.14 9.19
N ASN A 51 5.79 -0.12 8.06
CA ASN A 51 6.20 -0.80 6.83
C ASN A 51 7.57 -0.31 6.35
N GLY A 52 7.75 1.00 6.24
CA GLY A 52 8.99 1.60 5.74
C GLY A 52 10.21 1.27 6.59
N PHE A 53 10.13 1.37 7.92
CA PHE A 53 11.29 1.07 8.76
C PHE A 53 11.59 -0.43 8.85
N HIS A 54 10.57 -1.28 8.77
CA HIS A 54 10.74 -2.73 8.78
C HIS A 54 11.46 -3.20 7.50
N ASP A 55 11.08 -2.68 6.35
CA ASP A 55 11.56 -3.15 5.04
C ASP A 55 12.83 -2.42 4.55
N THR A 56 13.15 -1.24 5.08
CA THR A 56 14.36 -0.48 4.71
C THR A 56 15.65 -1.29 4.91
N ALA A 57 15.70 -2.18 5.91
CA ALA A 57 16.85 -3.03 6.19
C ALA A 57 17.27 -3.86 4.98
N ASN A 58 16.33 -4.34 4.18
CA ASN A 58 16.60 -5.16 2.99
C ASN A 58 17.41 -4.40 1.93
N ALA A 59 17.19 -3.09 1.78
CA ALA A 59 17.88 -2.25 0.82
C ALA A 59 19.25 -1.78 1.32
N VAL A 60 19.38 -1.48 2.63
CA VAL A 60 20.58 -0.82 3.17
C VAL A 60 21.57 -1.76 3.86
N ALA A 61 21.17 -2.99 4.19
CA ALA A 61 22.02 -3.93 4.95
C ALA A 61 23.39 -4.13 4.29
N THR A 62 23.45 -4.33 2.98
CA THR A 62 24.70 -4.58 2.27
C THR A 62 25.64 -3.38 2.29
N VAL A 63 25.14 -2.15 2.09
CA VAL A 63 25.97 -0.94 2.07
C VAL A 63 26.43 -0.53 3.48
N ILE A 64 25.68 -0.88 4.51
CA ILE A 64 26.07 -0.67 5.91
C ILE A 64 27.09 -1.73 6.34
N TYR A 65 26.80 -3.01 6.09
CA TYR A 65 27.63 -4.14 6.47
C TYR A 65 29.03 -4.07 5.83
N THR A 66 29.10 -3.60 4.57
CA THR A 66 30.37 -3.42 3.85
C THR A 66 31.08 -2.10 4.16
N HIS A 67 30.59 -1.30 5.08
CA HIS A 67 31.08 0.04 5.39
C HIS A 67 31.12 1.01 4.18
N SER A 68 30.31 0.74 3.15
CA SER A 68 30.19 1.61 1.97
C SER A 68 29.50 2.91 2.28
N LEU A 69 28.51 2.90 3.17
CA LEU A 69 27.81 4.07 3.73
C LEU A 69 27.67 3.94 5.24
N THR A 70 27.63 5.09 5.93
CA THR A 70 27.19 5.11 7.33
C THR A 70 25.70 4.83 7.42
N PRO A 71 25.18 4.22 8.51
CA PRO A 71 23.76 3.88 8.64
C PRO A 71 22.81 5.05 8.37
N GLN A 72 23.15 6.25 8.88
CA GLN A 72 22.31 7.44 8.70
C GLN A 72 22.21 7.88 7.24
N ILE A 73 23.34 7.85 6.50
CA ILE A 73 23.35 8.20 5.07
C ILE A 73 22.63 7.14 4.27
N ALA A 74 22.85 5.86 4.57
CA ALA A 74 22.21 4.74 3.88
C ALA A 74 20.68 4.81 3.97
N VAL A 75 20.13 5.07 5.16
CA VAL A 75 18.68 5.19 5.38
C VAL A 75 18.09 6.39 4.64
N VAL A 76 18.74 7.56 4.71
CA VAL A 76 18.28 8.75 3.96
C VAL A 76 18.35 8.51 2.46
N TRP A 77 19.43 7.90 1.96
CA TRP A 77 19.59 7.54 0.56
C TRP A 77 18.47 6.61 0.09
N SER A 78 18.24 5.53 0.83
CA SER A 78 17.15 4.60 0.56
C SER A 78 15.78 5.30 0.56
N GLY A 79 15.51 6.16 1.54
CA GLY A 79 14.26 6.92 1.65
C GLY A 79 13.99 7.82 0.44
N ILE A 80 15.03 8.52 -0.08
CA ILE A 80 14.90 9.35 -1.28
C ILE A 80 14.49 8.50 -2.49
N TRP A 81 15.15 7.36 -2.69
CA TRP A 81 14.86 6.50 -3.85
C TRP A 81 13.54 5.75 -3.72
N ASN A 82 13.13 5.37 -2.50
CA ASN A 82 11.78 4.88 -2.23
C ASN A 82 10.73 5.93 -2.61
N PHE A 83 10.91 7.18 -2.18
CA PHE A 83 10.00 8.28 -2.51
C PHE A 83 9.88 8.50 -4.02
N ILE A 84 11.02 8.54 -4.74
CA ILE A 84 11.02 8.64 -6.20
C ILE A 84 10.29 7.45 -6.82
N GLY A 85 10.50 6.22 -6.31
CA GLY A 85 9.80 5.02 -6.74
C GLY A 85 8.28 5.15 -6.63
N VAL A 86 7.77 5.67 -5.50
CA VAL A 86 6.34 5.94 -5.31
C VAL A 86 5.82 6.92 -6.34
N LEU A 87 6.52 8.05 -6.56
CA LEU A 87 6.09 9.10 -7.49
C LEU A 87 5.98 8.62 -8.95
N VAL A 88 6.83 7.66 -9.35
CA VAL A 88 6.85 7.11 -10.72
C VAL A 88 5.95 5.89 -10.86
N SER A 89 5.36 5.41 -9.78
CA SER A 89 4.54 4.20 -9.78
C SER A 89 3.24 4.36 -10.57
N THR A 90 2.73 3.24 -11.10
CA THR A 90 1.53 3.21 -11.95
C THR A 90 0.22 3.11 -11.16
N GLY A 91 0.28 2.91 -9.86
CA GLY A 91 -0.92 2.69 -9.03
C GLY A 91 -1.53 1.28 -9.12
N THR A 92 -0.98 0.38 -9.93
CA THR A 92 -1.55 -0.97 -10.17
C THR A 92 -1.71 -1.78 -8.88
N VAL A 93 -0.73 -1.71 -7.97
CA VAL A 93 -0.80 -2.41 -6.67
C VAL A 93 -1.84 -1.76 -5.77
N ALA A 94 -1.94 -0.42 -5.78
CA ALA A 94 -2.95 0.32 -5.03
C ALA A 94 -4.37 -0.12 -5.42
N PHE A 95 -4.66 -0.16 -6.72
CA PHE A 95 -5.94 -0.65 -7.23
C PHE A 95 -6.18 -2.13 -6.90
N GLY A 96 -5.14 -2.96 -6.93
CA GLY A 96 -5.23 -4.38 -6.55
C GLY A 96 -5.66 -4.58 -5.10
N ILE A 97 -5.25 -3.71 -4.19
CA ILE A 97 -5.65 -3.75 -2.77
C ILE A 97 -7.12 -3.32 -2.62
N ILE A 98 -7.51 -2.23 -3.29
CA ILE A 98 -8.90 -1.74 -3.24
C ILE A 98 -9.86 -2.79 -3.80
N SER A 99 -9.52 -3.42 -4.92
CA SER A 99 -10.36 -4.43 -5.59
C SER A 99 -10.49 -5.76 -4.82
N LEU A 100 -9.71 -5.96 -3.77
CA LEU A 100 -9.85 -7.14 -2.91
C LEU A 100 -11.10 -7.06 -2.01
N LEU A 101 -11.56 -5.85 -1.71
CA LEU A 101 -12.79 -5.62 -0.95
C LEU A 101 -14.00 -5.55 -1.89
N PRO A 102 -15.14 -6.14 -1.50
CA PRO A 102 -16.40 -5.93 -2.21
C PRO A 102 -16.79 -4.46 -2.28
N VAL A 103 -17.42 -4.07 -3.37
CA VAL A 103 -17.86 -2.67 -3.61
C VAL A 103 -18.75 -2.18 -2.48
N GLU A 104 -19.61 -3.03 -1.94
CA GLU A 104 -20.49 -2.71 -0.81
C GLU A 104 -19.72 -2.29 0.44
N LEU A 105 -18.56 -2.91 0.70
CA LEU A 105 -17.71 -2.53 1.83
C LEU A 105 -16.98 -1.22 1.57
N ILE A 106 -16.54 -0.99 0.34
CA ILE A 106 -15.89 0.27 -0.06
C ILE A 106 -16.87 1.44 0.10
N LEU A 107 -18.11 1.27 -0.36
CA LEU A 107 -19.15 2.29 -0.25
C LEU A 107 -19.60 2.54 1.21
N GLN A 108 -19.37 1.60 2.11
CA GLN A 108 -19.71 1.73 3.53
C GLN A 108 -18.57 2.28 4.39
N VAL A 109 -17.38 2.54 3.84
CA VAL A 109 -16.22 3.01 4.62
C VAL A 109 -16.54 4.29 5.40
N GLY A 110 -17.35 5.20 4.86
CA GLY A 110 -17.80 6.40 5.55
C GLY A 110 -18.82 6.18 6.67
N SER A 111 -19.33 4.95 6.83
CA SER A 111 -20.19 4.58 7.96
C SER A 111 -19.35 4.20 9.19
N SER A 112 -19.98 4.19 10.37
CA SER A 112 -19.31 3.76 11.61
C SER A 112 -18.79 2.32 11.52
N ALA A 113 -19.51 1.43 10.84
CA ALA A 113 -19.08 0.05 10.59
C ALA A 113 -17.88 -0.01 9.62
N GLY A 114 -17.87 0.83 8.57
CA GLY A 114 -16.77 0.92 7.63
C GLY A 114 -15.49 1.45 8.27
N PHE A 115 -15.58 2.50 9.07
CA PHE A 115 -14.44 2.98 9.86
C PHE A 115 -13.92 1.89 10.80
N ALA A 116 -14.79 1.15 11.49
CA ALA A 116 -14.38 0.05 12.35
C ALA A 116 -13.59 -1.03 11.57
N MET A 117 -14.01 -1.35 10.34
CA MET A 117 -13.27 -2.28 9.46
C MET A 117 -11.89 -1.73 9.07
N VAL A 118 -11.80 -0.46 8.67
CA VAL A 118 -10.53 0.19 8.33
C VAL A 118 -9.58 0.19 9.53
N PHE A 119 -10.07 0.56 10.71
CA PHE A 119 -9.26 0.53 11.92
C PHE A 119 -8.82 -0.90 12.28
N ALA A 120 -9.70 -1.89 12.15
CA ALA A 120 -9.38 -3.28 12.44
C ALA A 120 -8.27 -3.81 11.53
N LEU A 121 -8.37 -3.60 10.21
CA LEU A 121 -7.35 -4.07 9.27
C LEU A 121 -5.99 -3.39 9.48
N LEU A 122 -5.99 -2.07 9.68
CA LEU A 122 -4.75 -1.32 9.88
C LEU A 122 -4.10 -1.68 11.22
N THR A 123 -4.88 -1.74 12.29
CA THR A 123 -4.39 -2.11 13.62
C THR A 123 -3.83 -3.53 13.64
N ALA A 124 -4.52 -4.49 13.02
CA ALA A 124 -4.04 -5.86 12.89
C ALA A 124 -2.69 -5.92 12.14
N ALA A 125 -2.58 -5.19 11.05
CA ALA A 125 -1.34 -5.13 10.26
C ALA A 125 -0.19 -4.47 11.02
N ILE A 126 -0.45 -3.39 11.75
CA ILE A 126 0.55 -2.70 12.59
C ILE A 126 1.03 -3.63 13.72
N ILE A 127 0.10 -4.25 14.44
CA ILE A 127 0.43 -5.15 15.57
C ILE A 127 1.26 -6.34 15.06
N TRP A 128 0.90 -6.93 13.92
CA TRP A 128 1.65 -8.03 13.34
C TRP A 128 3.07 -7.61 12.95
N ASN A 129 3.22 -6.51 12.22
CA ASN A 129 4.52 -6.02 11.78
C ASN A 129 5.41 -5.62 12.96
N LEU A 130 4.87 -4.92 13.98
CA LEU A 130 5.62 -4.58 15.19
C LEU A 130 5.99 -5.83 16.01
N GLY A 131 5.08 -6.79 16.11
CA GLY A 131 5.33 -8.04 16.82
C GLY A 131 6.44 -8.85 16.15
N THR A 132 6.37 -9.06 14.86
CA THR A 132 7.41 -9.79 14.11
C THR A 132 8.75 -9.07 14.15
N TRP A 133 8.76 -7.74 14.06
CA TRP A 133 9.97 -6.94 14.25
C TRP A 133 10.56 -7.11 15.66
N TYR A 134 9.74 -7.01 16.70
CA TYR A 134 10.19 -7.16 18.09
C TYR A 134 10.83 -8.54 18.37
N PHE A 135 10.24 -9.60 17.80
CA PHE A 135 10.76 -10.95 17.95
C PHE A 135 11.87 -11.31 16.94
N GLY A 136 12.26 -10.38 16.06
CA GLY A 136 13.28 -10.61 15.02
C GLY A 136 12.85 -11.65 13.98
N LEU A 137 11.55 -11.81 13.74
CA LEU A 137 11.01 -12.75 12.76
C LEU A 137 10.90 -12.06 11.41
N PRO A 138 11.34 -12.71 10.31
CA PRO A 138 11.13 -12.18 8.97
C PRO A 138 9.63 -12.17 8.66
N SER A 139 9.13 -11.05 8.19
CA SER A 139 7.72 -10.88 7.84
C SER A 139 7.59 -10.12 6.53
N SER A 140 6.49 -10.34 5.83
CA SER A 140 6.11 -9.59 4.63
C SER A 140 4.92 -8.69 4.95
N SER A 141 5.12 -7.39 4.85
CA SER A 141 4.06 -6.40 5.04
C SER A 141 2.91 -6.55 4.03
N SER A 142 3.21 -7.04 2.80
CA SER A 142 2.18 -7.36 1.80
C SER A 142 1.28 -8.50 2.25
N HIS A 143 1.86 -9.61 2.73
CA HIS A 143 1.07 -10.74 3.24
C HIS A 143 0.25 -10.32 4.46
N THR A 144 0.82 -9.51 5.34
CA THR A 144 0.15 -9.00 6.53
C THR A 144 -1.06 -8.14 6.16
N LEU A 145 -0.89 -7.19 5.24
CA LEU A 145 -1.97 -6.30 4.80
C LEU A 145 -3.09 -7.09 4.12
N ILE A 146 -2.75 -7.96 3.16
CA ILE A 146 -3.73 -8.77 2.44
C ILE A 146 -4.46 -9.72 3.38
N GLY A 147 -3.74 -10.36 4.31
CA GLY A 147 -4.34 -11.18 5.36
C GLY A 147 -5.31 -10.40 6.25
N SER A 148 -4.97 -9.16 6.60
CA SER A 148 -5.85 -8.27 7.38
C SER A 148 -7.12 -7.89 6.61
N VAL A 149 -7.00 -7.59 5.31
CA VAL A 149 -8.14 -7.29 4.43
C VAL A 149 -9.06 -8.50 4.30
N ILE A 150 -8.50 -9.69 4.04
CA ILE A 150 -9.28 -10.95 3.96
C ILE A 150 -9.95 -11.24 5.31
N GLY A 151 -9.22 -11.07 6.42
CA GLY A 151 -9.76 -11.30 7.77
C GLY A 151 -10.96 -10.42 8.09
N VAL A 152 -10.88 -9.14 7.76
CA VAL A 152 -11.99 -8.19 7.95
C VAL A 152 -13.17 -8.52 7.03
N GLY A 153 -12.90 -8.87 5.76
CA GLY A 153 -13.94 -9.31 4.82
C GLY A 153 -14.70 -10.55 5.33
N LEU A 154 -13.97 -11.55 5.81
CA LEU A 154 -14.56 -12.75 6.42
C LEU A 154 -15.37 -12.43 7.69
N ALA A 155 -14.82 -11.61 8.57
CA ALA A 155 -15.52 -11.21 9.80
C ALA A 155 -16.85 -10.51 9.46
N ASN A 156 -16.85 -9.59 8.48
CA ASN A 156 -18.05 -8.93 7.99
C ASN A 156 -19.07 -9.93 7.43
N GLN A 157 -18.61 -10.90 6.65
CA GLN A 157 -19.47 -11.97 6.11
C GLN A 157 -20.13 -12.79 7.22
N PHE A 158 -19.36 -13.22 8.23
CA PHE A 158 -19.90 -13.97 9.37
C PHE A 158 -20.90 -13.17 10.18
N MET A 159 -20.62 -11.90 10.44
CA MET A 159 -21.53 -11.02 11.19
C MET A 159 -22.85 -10.79 10.46
N LYS A 160 -22.85 -10.71 9.12
CA LYS A 160 -24.05 -10.49 8.31
C LYS A 160 -24.80 -11.76 7.94
N SER A 161 -24.18 -12.92 7.96
CA SER A 161 -24.80 -14.22 7.67
C SER A 161 -26.01 -14.52 8.56
N GLY A 162 -26.06 -13.97 9.78
CA GLY A 162 -27.20 -14.06 10.68
C GLY A 162 -28.40 -13.18 10.31
N SER A 163 -28.23 -12.20 9.40
CA SER A 163 -29.27 -11.24 8.99
C SER A 163 -29.94 -11.57 7.64
N GLY A 164 -29.60 -12.71 7.01
CA GLY A 164 -30.17 -13.12 5.71
C GLY A 164 -29.65 -12.33 4.50
N ALA A 165 -28.73 -11.38 4.70
CA ALA A 165 -28.12 -10.64 3.61
C ALA A 165 -26.94 -11.42 3.02
N ALA A 166 -27.09 -11.91 1.80
CA ALA A 166 -25.98 -12.51 1.03
C ALA A 166 -24.99 -11.42 0.62
N THR A 167 -23.96 -11.18 1.43
CA THR A 167 -22.86 -10.28 1.06
C THR A 167 -21.61 -11.09 0.79
N SER A 168 -20.93 -10.84 -0.35
CA SER A 168 -19.62 -11.38 -0.60
C SER A 168 -18.63 -10.73 0.36
N GLY A 169 -18.03 -11.51 1.26
CA GLY A 169 -17.08 -10.97 2.25
C GLY A 169 -15.70 -10.65 1.67
N VAL A 170 -15.33 -11.31 0.58
CA VAL A 170 -14.02 -11.21 -0.08
C VAL A 170 -14.19 -11.56 -1.55
N ASP A 171 -13.55 -10.85 -2.45
CA ASP A 171 -13.37 -11.31 -3.83
C ASP A 171 -12.31 -12.43 -3.88
N TRP A 172 -12.80 -13.69 -3.84
CA TRP A 172 -11.93 -14.86 -3.85
C TRP A 172 -11.14 -15.05 -5.13
N HIS A 173 -11.66 -14.55 -6.27
CA HIS A 173 -10.91 -14.60 -7.53
C HIS A 173 -9.69 -13.68 -7.46
N GLN A 174 -9.90 -12.46 -6.99
CA GLN A 174 -8.81 -11.48 -6.77
C GLN A 174 -7.85 -11.96 -5.68
N ALA A 175 -8.35 -12.48 -4.57
CA ALA A 175 -7.54 -13.05 -3.50
C ALA A 175 -6.64 -14.20 -4.00
N ALA A 176 -7.17 -15.09 -4.87
CA ALA A 176 -6.39 -16.16 -5.47
C ALA A 176 -5.32 -15.65 -6.43
N ASN A 177 -5.59 -14.61 -7.22
CA ASN A 177 -4.61 -13.99 -8.12
C ASN A 177 -3.47 -13.33 -7.34
N ILE A 178 -3.79 -12.60 -6.29
CA ILE A 178 -2.80 -12.01 -5.40
C ILE A 178 -2.01 -13.11 -4.69
N GLY A 179 -2.66 -14.14 -4.17
CA GLY A 179 -2.02 -15.28 -3.53
C GLY A 179 -1.03 -16.01 -4.45
N LYS A 180 -1.37 -16.20 -5.72
CA LYS A 180 -0.44 -16.75 -6.73
C LYS A 180 0.78 -15.84 -6.90
N SER A 181 0.59 -14.52 -7.01
CA SER A 181 1.68 -13.56 -7.16
C SER A 181 2.61 -13.58 -5.94
N LEU A 182 2.04 -13.62 -4.73
CA LEU A 182 2.81 -13.69 -3.47
C LEU A 182 3.59 -15.00 -3.31
N LEU A 183 3.11 -16.10 -3.90
CA LEU A 183 3.79 -17.40 -3.89
C LEU A 183 4.90 -17.46 -4.96
N ILE A 184 4.63 -16.93 -6.16
CA ILE A 184 5.57 -17.00 -7.29
C ILE A 184 6.75 -16.02 -7.09
N SER A 185 6.47 -14.82 -6.57
CA SER A 185 7.49 -13.76 -6.42
C SER A 185 8.73 -14.19 -5.61
N PRO A 186 8.64 -14.83 -4.43
CA PRO A 186 9.80 -15.33 -3.71
C PRO A 186 10.56 -16.42 -4.46
N LEU A 187 9.86 -17.30 -5.18
CA LEU A 187 10.49 -18.36 -5.99
C LEU A 187 11.32 -17.79 -7.13
N VAL A 188 10.77 -16.79 -7.84
CA VAL A 188 11.50 -16.07 -8.90
C VAL A 188 12.70 -15.33 -8.31
N GLY A 189 12.50 -14.58 -7.22
CA GLY A 189 13.58 -13.84 -6.55
C GLY A 189 14.71 -14.74 -6.09
N PHE A 190 14.39 -15.86 -5.43
CA PHE A 190 15.36 -16.86 -4.99
C PHE A 190 16.12 -17.46 -6.18
N THR A 191 15.42 -17.86 -7.23
CA THR A 191 16.03 -18.49 -8.41
C THR A 191 16.97 -17.55 -9.12
N VAL A 192 16.53 -16.31 -9.40
CA VAL A 192 17.36 -15.29 -10.08
C VAL A 192 18.58 -14.93 -9.24
N ALA A 193 18.41 -14.70 -7.93
CA ALA A 193 19.51 -14.37 -7.04
C ALA A 193 20.54 -15.52 -6.96
N SER A 194 20.07 -16.77 -6.87
CA SER A 194 20.92 -17.96 -6.83
C SER A 194 21.71 -18.13 -8.13
N LEU A 195 21.04 -18.02 -9.28
CA LEU A 195 21.69 -18.11 -10.60
C LEU A 195 22.72 -16.99 -10.78
N LEU A 196 22.40 -15.75 -10.38
CA LEU A 196 23.32 -14.62 -10.45
C LEU A 196 24.54 -14.85 -9.56
N LEU A 197 24.37 -15.34 -8.34
CA LEU A 197 25.47 -15.66 -7.44
C LEU A 197 26.38 -16.76 -8.01
N LEU A 198 25.80 -17.82 -8.57
CA LEU A 198 26.54 -18.90 -9.20
C LEU A 198 27.33 -18.42 -10.43
N ALA A 199 26.71 -17.59 -11.27
CA ALA A 199 27.34 -16.96 -12.42
C ALA A 199 28.52 -16.06 -11.98
N LEU A 200 28.31 -15.20 -10.97
CA LEU A 200 29.37 -14.36 -10.42
C LEU A 200 30.52 -15.20 -9.87
N ARG A 201 30.26 -16.26 -9.12
CA ARG A 201 31.30 -17.18 -8.63
C ARG A 201 32.06 -17.90 -9.76
N ALA A 202 31.38 -18.18 -10.86
CA ALA A 202 32.03 -18.81 -12.03
C ALA A 202 32.96 -17.84 -12.76
N VAL A 203 32.59 -16.57 -12.89
CA VAL A 203 33.33 -15.54 -13.63
C VAL A 203 34.34 -14.82 -12.75
N VAL A 204 33.95 -14.40 -11.56
CA VAL A 204 34.78 -13.61 -10.64
C VAL A 204 35.46 -14.53 -9.64
N LYS A 205 36.77 -14.77 -9.83
CA LYS A 205 37.57 -15.70 -9.02
C LYS A 205 38.14 -15.07 -7.74
N ASN A 206 37.98 -13.78 -7.54
CA ASN A 206 38.51 -13.10 -6.35
C ASN A 206 37.73 -13.49 -5.10
N ARG A 207 38.33 -14.33 -4.25
CA ARG A 207 37.71 -14.85 -3.02
C ARG A 207 37.37 -13.76 -2.02
N ALA A 208 38.12 -12.68 -1.94
CA ALA A 208 37.91 -11.58 -1.01
C ALA A 208 36.54 -10.90 -1.20
N LEU A 209 35.90 -11.04 -2.37
CA LEU A 209 34.54 -10.52 -2.62
C LEU A 209 33.44 -11.38 -2.03
N TYR A 210 33.74 -12.60 -1.60
CA TYR A 210 32.76 -13.55 -1.03
C TYR A 210 33.00 -13.82 0.47
N GLU A 211 34.01 -13.15 1.06
CA GLU A 211 34.31 -13.24 2.48
C GLU A 211 33.73 -12.05 3.22
N ALA A 212 33.51 -12.23 4.53
CA ALA A 212 33.05 -11.13 5.38
C ALA A 212 34.10 -10.01 5.38
N PRO A 213 33.67 -8.73 5.37
CA PRO A 213 34.60 -7.61 5.43
C PRO A 213 35.40 -7.65 6.74
N VAL A 214 36.70 -7.43 6.63
CA VAL A 214 37.60 -7.39 7.78
C VAL A 214 37.93 -5.93 8.13
N GLY A 215 37.64 -5.53 9.37
CA GLY A 215 37.85 -4.16 9.83
C GLY A 215 36.74 -3.20 9.40
N THR A 216 37.03 -1.89 9.42
CA THR A 216 36.05 -0.81 9.15
C THR A 216 36.34 -0.07 7.84
N ALA A 217 37.32 -0.52 7.06
CA ALA A 217 37.67 0.12 5.79
C ALA A 217 36.60 -0.14 4.73
N PRO A 218 36.17 0.90 3.98
CA PRO A 218 35.23 0.71 2.88
C PRO A 218 35.88 -0.09 1.74
N PRO A 219 35.07 -0.81 0.93
CA PRO A 219 35.58 -1.54 -0.22
C PRO A 219 36.14 -0.58 -1.29
N PRO A 220 36.91 -1.11 -2.27
CA PRO A 220 37.41 -0.32 -3.40
C PRO A 220 36.29 0.48 -4.08
N PHE A 221 36.65 1.66 -4.60
CA PHE A 221 35.69 2.64 -5.12
C PHE A 221 34.65 2.05 -6.10
N TRP A 222 35.11 1.22 -7.05
CA TRP A 222 34.20 0.64 -8.05
C TRP A 222 33.19 -0.36 -7.44
N ILE A 223 33.60 -1.15 -6.42
CA ILE A 223 32.70 -2.03 -5.68
C ILE A 223 31.69 -1.21 -4.89
N ARG A 224 32.17 -0.13 -4.26
CA ARG A 224 31.31 0.79 -3.53
C ARG A 224 30.26 1.43 -4.45
N CYS A 225 30.64 1.84 -5.66
CA CYS A 225 29.68 2.35 -6.66
C CYS A 225 28.63 1.30 -7.04
N LEU A 226 29.04 0.04 -7.23
CA LEU A 226 28.13 -1.04 -7.54
C LEU A 226 27.16 -1.33 -6.39
N LEU A 227 27.64 -1.34 -5.15
CA LEU A 227 26.82 -1.52 -3.95
C LEU A 227 25.81 -0.37 -3.79
N LEU A 228 26.23 0.86 -4.05
CA LEU A 228 25.32 2.02 -4.06
C LEU A 228 24.27 1.92 -5.16
N LEU A 229 24.66 1.48 -6.36
CA LEU A 229 23.74 1.29 -7.47
C LEU A 229 22.68 0.22 -7.15
N THR A 230 23.10 -0.91 -6.58
CA THR A 230 22.16 -1.96 -6.17
C THR A 230 21.25 -1.52 -5.03
N CYS A 231 21.78 -0.82 -4.02
CA CYS A 231 20.97 -0.20 -2.96
C CYS A 231 19.93 0.76 -3.53
N THR A 232 20.34 1.60 -4.49
CA THR A 232 19.44 2.52 -5.21
C THR A 232 18.35 1.78 -5.95
N GLY A 233 18.71 0.76 -6.73
CA GLY A 233 17.76 -0.04 -7.50
C GLY A 233 16.75 -0.78 -6.63
N VAL A 234 17.21 -1.39 -5.53
CA VAL A 234 16.33 -2.06 -4.56
C VAL A 234 15.39 -1.06 -3.89
N SER A 235 15.91 0.09 -3.43
CA SER A 235 15.10 1.13 -2.79
C SER A 235 14.04 1.70 -3.74
N PHE A 236 14.40 1.96 -4.99
CA PHE A 236 13.48 2.44 -6.01
C PHE A 236 12.40 1.41 -6.32
N ALA A 237 12.78 0.15 -6.55
CA ALA A 237 11.85 -0.94 -6.83
C ALA A 237 10.91 -1.21 -5.66
N HIS A 238 11.43 -1.14 -4.42
CA HIS A 238 10.62 -1.24 -3.21
C HIS A 238 9.59 -0.11 -3.13
N GLY A 239 10.00 1.15 -3.28
CA GLY A 239 9.10 2.30 -3.27
C GLY A 239 8.03 2.22 -4.35
N SER A 240 8.40 1.85 -5.58
CA SER A 240 7.46 1.75 -6.70
C SER A 240 6.42 0.62 -6.54
N ASN A 241 6.68 -0.36 -5.69
CA ASN A 241 5.75 -1.45 -5.38
C ASN A 241 5.07 -1.22 -4.02
N ASP A 242 5.84 -1.16 -2.96
CA ASP A 242 5.32 -1.17 -1.59
C ASP A 242 4.71 0.16 -1.15
N GLY A 243 5.23 1.28 -1.64
CA GLY A 243 4.61 2.58 -1.39
C GLY A 243 3.21 2.74 -1.97
N GLN A 244 2.85 1.92 -2.97
CA GLN A 244 1.49 1.88 -3.49
C GLN A 244 0.48 1.27 -2.51
N LYS A 245 0.91 0.52 -1.49
CA LYS A 245 0.02 -0.03 -0.46
C LYS A 245 -0.63 1.09 0.34
N GLY A 246 0.18 2.05 0.79
CA GLY A 246 -0.31 3.24 1.46
C GLY A 246 -1.20 4.08 0.57
N MET A 247 -0.85 4.24 -0.71
CA MET A 247 -1.72 4.90 -1.68
C MET A 247 -3.08 4.20 -1.75
N GLY A 248 -3.11 2.86 -1.86
CA GLY A 248 -4.35 2.08 -1.91
C GLY A 248 -5.20 2.24 -0.64
N LEU A 249 -4.57 2.21 0.53
CA LEU A 249 -5.26 2.42 1.81
C LEU A 249 -5.80 3.83 1.96
N ILE A 250 -5.02 4.84 1.62
CA ILE A 250 -5.46 6.25 1.66
C ILE A 250 -6.59 6.46 0.65
N MET A 251 -6.48 5.94 -0.57
CA MET A 251 -7.55 6.00 -1.57
C MET A 251 -8.82 5.32 -1.07
N LEU A 252 -8.72 4.13 -0.46
CA LEU A 252 -9.87 3.42 0.12
C LEU A 252 -10.59 4.29 1.17
N ILE A 253 -9.83 4.91 2.07
CA ILE A 253 -10.36 5.77 3.12
C ILE A 253 -11.02 7.02 2.51
N LEU A 254 -10.35 7.70 1.58
CA LEU A 254 -10.85 8.92 0.95
C LEU A 254 -12.07 8.68 0.07
N ILE A 255 -12.04 7.67 -0.81
CA ILE A 255 -13.17 7.30 -1.68
C ILE A 255 -14.38 6.91 -0.85
N GLY A 256 -14.17 6.13 0.20
CA GLY A 256 -15.28 5.67 1.04
C GLY A 256 -15.85 6.73 1.96
N THR A 257 -15.06 7.74 2.36
CA THR A 257 -15.48 8.81 3.28
C THR A 257 -16.03 10.03 2.54
N VAL A 258 -15.39 10.37 1.42
CA VAL A 258 -15.68 11.57 0.62
C VAL A 258 -15.82 11.21 -0.86
N PRO A 259 -16.80 10.37 -1.22
CA PRO A 259 -16.95 9.86 -2.58
C PRO A 259 -17.18 10.96 -3.62
N THR A 260 -17.81 12.06 -3.24
CA THR A 260 -18.07 13.20 -4.12
C THR A 260 -16.79 13.86 -4.63
N ALA A 261 -15.73 13.88 -3.82
CA ALA A 261 -14.45 14.46 -4.21
C ALA A 261 -13.49 13.42 -4.87
N TYR A 262 -13.50 12.17 -4.39
CA TYR A 262 -12.45 11.20 -4.75
C TYR A 262 -12.93 10.00 -5.55
N ALA A 263 -14.23 9.69 -5.59
CA ALA A 263 -14.75 8.59 -6.41
C ALA A 263 -14.99 8.99 -7.87
N LEU A 264 -15.05 10.28 -8.17
CA LEU A 264 -15.24 10.77 -9.52
C LEU A 264 -13.90 10.82 -10.28
N ASN A 265 -13.90 10.27 -11.49
CA ASN A 265 -12.75 10.39 -12.37
C ASN A 265 -12.78 11.78 -13.07
N HIS A 266 -12.05 12.74 -12.52
CA HIS A 266 -11.95 14.09 -13.08
C HIS A 266 -11.26 14.16 -14.46
N ALA A 267 -10.65 13.06 -14.93
CA ALA A 267 -10.09 12.98 -16.27
C ALA A 267 -11.17 12.68 -17.33
N VAL A 268 -12.37 12.27 -16.91
CA VAL A 268 -13.52 12.06 -17.80
C VAL A 268 -14.12 13.41 -18.13
N SER A 269 -14.37 13.65 -19.43
CA SER A 269 -14.97 14.91 -19.87
C SER A 269 -16.39 15.08 -19.34
N ALA A 270 -16.81 16.33 -19.14
CA ALA A 270 -18.18 16.63 -18.67
C ALA A 270 -19.26 16.00 -19.58
N ARG A 271 -18.97 15.84 -20.88
CA ARG A 271 -19.88 15.22 -21.85
C ARG A 271 -20.02 13.71 -21.58
N GLU A 272 -18.91 13.00 -21.41
CA GLU A 272 -18.93 11.57 -21.09
C GLU A 272 -19.58 11.30 -19.74
N SER A 273 -19.40 12.17 -18.74
CA SER A 273 -20.07 12.09 -17.45
C SER A 273 -21.60 12.26 -17.61
N GLN A 274 -22.06 13.19 -18.45
CA GLN A 274 -23.49 13.39 -18.75
C GLN A 274 -24.08 12.18 -19.48
N ASP A 275 -23.36 11.62 -20.46
CA ASP A 275 -23.79 10.44 -21.20
C ASP A 275 -23.90 9.23 -20.26
N PHE A 276 -22.93 9.05 -19.33
CA PHE A 276 -23.00 8.00 -18.31
C PHE A 276 -24.19 8.17 -17.36
N ILE A 277 -24.47 9.39 -16.89
CA ILE A 277 -25.63 9.69 -16.04
C ILE A 277 -26.93 9.39 -16.78
N ALA A 278 -27.03 9.77 -18.03
CA ALA A 278 -28.22 9.52 -18.85
C ALA A 278 -28.47 8.00 -19.03
N VAL A 279 -27.43 7.24 -19.38
CA VAL A 279 -27.50 5.78 -19.54
C VAL A 279 -27.82 5.09 -18.20
N SER A 280 -27.19 5.50 -17.10
CA SER A 280 -27.45 4.91 -15.77
C SER A 280 -28.87 5.19 -15.26
N THR A 281 -29.40 6.40 -15.53
CA THR A 281 -30.77 6.77 -15.21
C THR A 281 -31.77 5.94 -16.01
N GLN A 282 -31.51 5.76 -17.32
CA GLN A 282 -32.35 4.92 -18.19
C GLN A 282 -32.32 3.45 -17.77
N ALA A 283 -31.14 2.93 -17.42
CA ALA A 283 -30.99 1.57 -16.90
C ALA A 283 -31.74 1.39 -15.58
N SER A 284 -31.63 2.34 -14.65
CA SER A 284 -32.35 2.33 -13.37
C SER A 284 -33.86 2.35 -13.56
N ALA A 285 -34.37 3.18 -14.49
CA ALA A 285 -35.78 3.22 -14.83
C ALA A 285 -36.27 1.88 -15.42
N THR A 286 -35.48 1.27 -16.30
CA THR A 286 -35.80 -0.02 -16.90
C THR A 286 -35.81 -1.14 -15.85
N LEU A 287 -34.81 -1.19 -14.97
CA LEU A 287 -34.75 -2.14 -13.86
C LEU A 287 -35.90 -1.95 -12.87
N GLY A 288 -36.27 -0.68 -12.58
CA GLY A 288 -37.41 -0.35 -11.74
C GLY A 288 -38.75 -0.92 -12.26
N HIS A 289 -38.91 -0.95 -13.59
CA HIS A 289 -40.09 -1.59 -14.21
C HIS A 289 -40.15 -3.11 -13.96
N TYR A 290 -39.00 -3.78 -13.93
CA TYR A 290 -38.93 -5.23 -13.67
C TYR A 290 -39.05 -5.57 -12.18
N THR A 291 -38.58 -4.68 -11.29
CA THR A 291 -38.64 -4.91 -9.84
C THR A 291 -40.03 -4.58 -9.25
N SER A 292 -40.76 -3.66 -9.84
CA SER A 292 -42.12 -3.31 -9.39
C SER A 292 -43.16 -4.38 -9.73
N ASN A 293 -42.89 -5.30 -10.67
CA ASN A 293 -43.78 -6.40 -11.06
C ASN A 293 -43.41 -7.76 -10.44
N ALA A 294 -42.29 -7.86 -9.73
CA ALA A 294 -41.96 -9.05 -8.99
C ALA A 294 -42.52 -8.96 -7.58
N ALA A 295 -43.73 -9.43 -7.37
CA ALA A 295 -44.16 -9.87 -6.05
C ALA A 295 -43.19 -10.96 -5.61
N ILE A 296 -42.31 -10.62 -4.70
CA ILE A 296 -41.40 -11.58 -4.05
C ILE A 296 -42.28 -12.50 -3.21
N PRO A 297 -42.27 -13.82 -3.42
CA PRO A 297 -43.02 -14.74 -2.60
C PRO A 297 -42.47 -14.82 -1.18
#